data_689d5a4d749c7c2f519cbedd6cd57334
#
_entry.id   689d5a4d749c7c2f519cbedd6cd57334
#
_cell.length_a   1.000
_cell.length_b   1.000
_cell.length_c   1.000
_cell.angle_alpha   90.00
_cell.angle_beta   90.00
_cell.angle_gamma   90.00
#
_symmetry.space_group_name_H-M   'P 1'
#
loop_
_entity.id
_entity.type
_entity.pdbx_description
1 polymer ?
#
loop_
_entity_poly.entity_id
_entity_poly.type
_entity_poly.pdbx_seq_one_letter_code
_entity_poly.pdbx_strand_id
1 'polypeptide(L)'
;MDDLLSRLKAALADRYVLEREIGRGGMSTVYLAQDLRHHRQVAIKVLDPAISERVGGDAFLNEMQVTARLMHPLILPLHDSGSADGLLYYVMPFVDGETLRDRLRREGQLSIPEAVRIAREVADALAYAHEKKIVHRDIKPENILLTGGHAMVADFGIARALQLAGDRTVRMGEGVSGTPAYMSPEQAMGESGDARSDVYSLGCVLYEMLA
;
A
#
# COMPACT_ATOMS: atom_id res chain seq x y z
N MET A 1 -8.91 -10.10 19.38
CA MET A 1 -7.91 -9.16 18.85
C MET A 1 -6.53 -9.38 19.50
N ASP A 2 -6.46 -9.56 20.83
CA ASP A 2 -5.20 -9.82 21.53
C ASP A 2 -4.48 -11.12 21.11
N ASP A 3 -5.24 -12.14 20.72
CA ASP A 3 -4.69 -13.44 20.29
C ASP A 3 -3.90 -13.33 18.97
N LEU A 4 -4.43 -12.63 17.96
CA LEU A 4 -3.77 -12.47 16.66
C LEU A 4 -2.45 -11.69 16.76
N LEU A 5 -2.44 -10.59 17.51
CA LEU A 5 -1.23 -9.80 17.74
C LEU A 5 -0.19 -10.60 18.53
N SER A 6 -0.63 -11.39 19.52
CA SER A 6 0.26 -12.22 20.32
C SER A 6 0.91 -13.33 19.49
N ARG A 7 0.14 -13.97 18.61
CA ARG A 7 0.63 -14.98 17.65
C ARG A 7 1.63 -14.38 16.68
N LEU A 8 1.30 -13.23 16.10
CA LEU A 8 2.20 -12.50 15.18
C LEU A 8 3.51 -12.10 15.87
N LYS A 9 3.43 -11.56 17.09
CA LYS A 9 4.61 -11.21 17.89
C LYS A 9 5.51 -12.41 18.13
N ALA A 10 4.93 -13.56 18.50
CA ALA A 10 5.69 -14.79 18.72
C ALA A 10 6.33 -15.31 17.44
N ALA A 11 5.59 -15.32 16.32
CA ALA A 11 6.08 -15.82 15.03
C ALA A 11 7.17 -14.95 14.39
N LEU A 12 7.24 -13.65 14.73
CA LEU A 12 8.24 -12.72 14.21
C LEU A 12 9.36 -12.39 15.21
N ALA A 13 9.33 -12.93 16.45
CA ALA A 13 10.20 -12.54 17.55
C ALA A 13 11.70 -12.66 17.28
N ASP A 14 12.11 -13.62 16.44
CA ASP A 14 13.53 -13.84 16.08
C ASP A 14 14.11 -12.70 15.23
N ARG A 15 13.26 -11.91 14.59
CA ARG A 15 13.70 -10.89 13.65
C ARG A 15 13.11 -9.50 13.90
N TYR A 16 11.86 -9.42 14.34
CA TYR A 16 11.16 -8.16 14.52
C TYR A 16 10.50 -8.08 15.89
N VAL A 17 10.67 -6.94 16.55
CA VAL A 17 9.91 -6.61 17.77
C VAL A 17 8.81 -5.62 17.40
N LEU A 18 7.56 -6.07 17.40
CA LEU A 18 6.41 -5.21 17.14
C LEU A 18 6.17 -4.29 18.36
N GLU A 19 6.21 -2.98 18.12
CA GLU A 19 6.05 -1.96 19.15
C GLU A 19 4.58 -1.54 19.31
N ARG A 20 4.02 -0.94 18.27
CA ARG A 20 2.65 -0.42 18.29
C ARG A 20 2.00 -0.42 16.90
N GLU A 21 0.69 -0.40 16.85
CA GLU A 21 -0.07 -0.13 15.64
C GLU A 21 0.13 1.33 15.22
N ILE A 22 0.35 1.57 13.91
CA ILE A 22 0.52 2.90 13.33
C ILE A 22 -0.50 3.19 12.22
N GLY A 23 -1.24 2.17 11.77
CA GLY A 23 -2.30 2.33 10.80
C GLY A 23 -3.16 1.09 10.70
N ARG A 24 -4.45 1.29 10.40
CA ARG A 24 -5.40 0.20 10.17
C ARG A 24 -6.30 0.54 8.99
N GLY A 25 -6.36 -0.39 8.05
CA GLY A 25 -7.29 -0.35 6.91
C GLY A 25 -8.24 -1.53 6.91
N GLY A 26 -9.15 -1.58 5.96
CA GLY A 26 -10.11 -2.68 5.85
C GLY A 26 -9.51 -4.03 5.49
N MET A 27 -8.28 -4.06 4.98
CA MET A 27 -7.61 -5.28 4.50
C MET A 27 -6.30 -5.60 5.23
N SER A 28 -5.82 -4.71 6.09
CA SER A 28 -4.50 -4.85 6.70
C SER A 28 -4.34 -3.93 7.90
N THR A 29 -3.41 -4.31 8.77
CA THR A 29 -2.94 -3.48 9.88
C THR A 29 -1.45 -3.23 9.73
N VAL A 30 -0.99 -2.01 10.01
CA VAL A 30 0.42 -1.62 9.94
C VAL A 30 0.96 -1.43 11.36
N TYR A 31 2.06 -2.07 11.65
CA TYR A 31 2.76 -1.98 12.94
C TYR A 31 4.12 -1.32 12.77
N LEU A 32 4.47 -0.44 13.68
CA LEU A 32 5.86 -0.03 13.90
C LEU A 32 6.59 -1.18 14.56
N ALA A 33 7.77 -1.51 14.06
CA ALA A 33 8.58 -2.60 14.61
C ALA A 33 10.07 -2.25 14.56
N GLN A 34 10.85 -2.91 15.41
CA GLN A 34 12.32 -2.88 15.39
C GLN A 34 12.82 -4.11 14.62
N ASP A 35 13.56 -3.90 13.54
CA ASP A 35 14.35 -4.95 12.86
C ASP A 35 15.61 -5.23 13.70
N LEU A 36 15.62 -6.36 14.40
CA LEU A 36 16.70 -6.77 15.30
C LEU A 36 18.02 -7.03 14.57
N ARG A 37 17.94 -7.47 13.31
CA ARG A 37 19.12 -7.81 12.51
C ARG A 37 19.86 -6.58 11.99
N HIS A 38 19.11 -5.53 11.65
CA HIS A 38 19.67 -4.32 11.05
C HIS A 38 19.60 -3.11 11.99
N HIS A 39 19.09 -3.29 13.21
CA HIS A 39 18.99 -2.25 14.26
C HIS A 39 18.30 -0.96 13.75
N ARG A 40 17.16 -1.11 13.07
CA ARG A 40 16.40 0.01 12.49
C ARG A 40 14.91 -0.15 12.70
N GLN A 41 14.20 0.96 12.70
CA GLN A 41 12.74 0.96 12.68
C GLN A 41 12.21 0.61 11.29
N VAL A 42 11.16 -0.20 11.27
CA VAL A 42 10.45 -0.62 10.06
C VAL A 42 8.94 -0.55 10.28
N ALA A 43 8.20 -0.44 9.20
CA ALA A 43 6.76 -0.66 9.19
C ALA A 43 6.47 -2.07 8.67
N ILE A 44 5.70 -2.84 9.43
CA ILE A 44 5.25 -4.18 9.03
C ILE A 44 3.76 -4.11 8.76
N LYS A 45 3.39 -4.31 7.51
CA LYS A 45 1.99 -4.38 7.09
C LYS A 45 1.56 -5.84 7.02
N VAL A 46 0.53 -6.17 7.79
CA VAL A 46 -0.01 -7.52 7.95
C VAL A 46 -1.38 -7.56 7.32
N LEU A 47 -1.61 -8.46 6.40
CA LEU A 47 -2.91 -8.65 5.77
C LEU A 47 -3.90 -9.27 6.76
N ASP A 48 -5.17 -8.90 6.63
CA ASP A 48 -6.24 -9.52 7.38
C ASP A 48 -6.24 -11.05 7.18
N PRO A 49 -6.56 -11.86 8.21
CA PRO A 49 -6.56 -13.32 8.11
C PRO A 49 -7.39 -13.87 6.95
N ALA A 50 -8.60 -13.33 6.75
CA ALA A 50 -9.46 -13.75 5.64
C ALA A 50 -8.85 -13.41 4.28
N ILE A 51 -8.11 -12.30 4.17
CA ILE A 51 -7.38 -11.93 2.96
C ILE A 51 -6.16 -12.85 2.78
N SER A 52 -5.40 -13.12 3.85
CA SER A 52 -4.22 -13.98 3.81
C SER A 52 -4.57 -15.40 3.33
N GLU A 53 -5.66 -15.97 3.85
CA GLU A 53 -6.14 -17.30 3.44
C GLU A 53 -6.54 -17.33 1.95
N ARG A 54 -7.21 -16.29 1.47
CA ARG A 54 -7.72 -16.21 0.09
C ARG A 54 -6.62 -15.97 -0.94
N VAL A 55 -5.66 -15.11 -0.63
CA VAL A 55 -4.53 -14.78 -1.54
C VAL A 55 -3.59 -15.97 -1.70
N GLY A 56 -3.32 -16.67 -0.60
CA GLY A 56 -2.35 -17.76 -0.58
C GLY A 56 -0.89 -17.25 -0.57
N GLY A 57 -0.05 -17.97 0.16
CA GLY A 57 1.34 -17.56 0.40
C GLY A 57 2.17 -17.40 -0.88
N ASP A 58 2.12 -18.39 -1.77
CA ASP A 58 2.97 -18.41 -2.96
C ASP A 58 2.63 -17.28 -3.94
N ALA A 59 1.34 -17.01 -4.19
CA ALA A 59 0.91 -15.93 -5.08
C ALA A 59 1.33 -14.56 -4.53
N PHE A 60 1.16 -14.36 -3.22
CA PHE A 60 1.59 -13.15 -2.55
C PHE A 60 3.11 -12.95 -2.63
N LEU A 61 3.91 -13.95 -2.26
CA LEU A 61 5.36 -13.87 -2.25
C LEU A 61 5.93 -13.62 -3.65
N ASN A 62 5.36 -14.25 -4.68
CA ASN A 62 5.75 -14.01 -6.06
C ASN A 62 5.51 -12.54 -6.47
N GLU A 63 4.37 -11.97 -6.10
CA GLU A 63 4.07 -10.56 -6.39
C GLU A 63 4.99 -9.60 -5.63
N MET A 64 5.29 -9.92 -4.36
CA MET A 64 6.25 -9.14 -3.56
C MET A 64 7.66 -9.18 -4.15
N GLN A 65 8.11 -10.33 -4.69
CA GLN A 65 9.40 -10.43 -5.38
C GLN A 65 9.49 -9.53 -6.64
N VAL A 66 8.38 -9.37 -7.37
CA VAL A 66 8.32 -8.45 -8.51
C VAL A 66 8.41 -7.01 -8.02
N THR A 67 7.63 -6.66 -6.99
CA THR A 67 7.59 -5.32 -6.39
C THR A 67 8.95 -4.93 -5.79
N ALA A 68 9.67 -5.86 -5.18
CA ALA A 68 10.99 -5.62 -4.58
C ALA A 68 12.06 -5.15 -5.58
N ARG A 69 11.81 -5.28 -6.89
CA ARG A 69 12.70 -4.78 -7.95
C ARG A 69 12.52 -3.29 -8.24
N LEU A 70 11.49 -2.66 -7.69
CA LEU A 70 11.28 -1.21 -7.84
C LEU A 70 12.29 -0.45 -6.97
N MET A 71 13.17 0.30 -7.62
CA MET A 71 14.16 1.16 -6.97
C MET A 71 14.03 2.57 -7.53
N HIS A 72 13.27 3.40 -6.85
CA HIS A 72 13.02 4.79 -7.22
C HIS A 72 12.89 5.66 -5.97
N PRO A 73 13.43 6.89 -5.93
CA PRO A 73 13.39 7.74 -4.73
C PRO A 73 11.99 8.08 -4.25
N LEU A 74 11.00 8.06 -5.15
CA LEU A 74 9.60 8.38 -4.85
C LEU A 74 8.70 7.12 -4.73
N ILE A 75 9.29 5.94 -4.65
CA ILE A 75 8.59 4.68 -4.34
C ILE A 75 9.11 4.15 -3.01
N LEU A 76 8.19 3.85 -2.09
CA LEU A 76 8.55 3.21 -0.82
C LEU A 76 9.05 1.79 -1.09
N PRO A 77 10.32 1.49 -0.81
CA PRO A 77 10.90 0.19 -1.15
C PRO A 77 10.35 -0.92 -0.26
N LEU A 78 10.28 -2.13 -0.81
CA LEU A 78 10.02 -3.34 -0.04
C LEU A 78 11.33 -3.87 0.56
N HIS A 79 11.37 -4.09 1.87
CA HIS A 79 12.53 -4.64 2.55
C HIS A 79 12.48 -6.16 2.68
N ASP A 80 11.28 -6.70 2.93
CA ASP A 80 11.05 -8.13 3.14
C ASP A 80 9.57 -8.48 3.00
N SER A 81 9.26 -9.75 2.83
CA SER A 81 7.90 -10.27 2.84
C SER A 81 7.89 -11.72 3.29
N GLY A 82 6.79 -12.16 3.87
CA GLY A 82 6.69 -13.52 4.36
C GLY A 82 5.27 -13.92 4.79
N SER A 83 5.23 -15.13 5.36
CA SER A 83 4.06 -15.64 6.05
C SER A 83 4.46 -16.02 7.48
N ALA A 84 3.71 -15.57 8.45
CA ALA A 84 3.90 -15.87 9.87
C ALA A 84 2.58 -16.33 10.48
N ASP A 85 2.54 -17.58 10.92
CA ASP A 85 1.34 -18.22 11.49
C ASP A 85 0.09 -18.08 10.58
N GLY A 86 0.29 -18.29 9.26
CA GLY A 86 -0.75 -18.17 8.24
C GLY A 86 -1.10 -16.73 7.82
N LEU A 87 -0.50 -15.73 8.47
CA LEU A 87 -0.69 -14.32 8.10
C LEU A 87 0.36 -13.87 7.11
N LEU A 88 -0.07 -13.26 6.03
CA LEU A 88 0.81 -12.65 5.04
C LEU A 88 1.23 -11.26 5.51
N TYR A 89 2.51 -10.96 5.41
CA TYR A 89 3.05 -9.66 5.79
C TYR A 89 4.15 -9.21 4.84
N TYR A 90 4.39 -7.91 4.83
CA TYR A 90 5.57 -7.33 4.21
C TYR A 90 6.13 -6.19 5.06
N VAL A 91 7.41 -5.96 4.86
CA VAL A 91 8.22 -5.01 5.64
C VAL A 91 8.72 -3.91 4.73
N MET A 92 8.59 -2.68 5.17
CA MET A 92 9.03 -1.48 4.47
C MET A 92 9.74 -0.53 5.46
N PRO A 93 10.49 0.46 5.00
CA PRO A 93 11.01 1.50 5.88
C PRO A 93 9.87 2.13 6.70
N PHE A 94 10.14 2.40 7.97
CA PHE A 94 9.29 3.35 8.69
C PHE A 94 9.64 4.75 8.19
N VAL A 95 8.64 5.47 7.71
CA VAL A 95 8.77 6.83 7.22
C VAL A 95 8.10 7.76 8.22
N ASP A 96 8.90 8.71 8.74
CA ASP A 96 8.37 9.78 9.58
C ASP A 96 7.67 10.81 8.68
N GLY A 97 6.35 10.79 8.70
CA GLY A 97 5.50 11.61 7.83
C GLY A 97 4.03 11.30 8.04
N GLU A 98 3.20 11.79 7.13
CA GLU A 98 1.76 11.54 7.14
C GLU A 98 1.31 11.05 5.76
N THR A 99 0.14 10.42 5.68
CA THR A 99 -0.47 10.13 4.38
C THR A 99 -1.09 11.39 3.78
N LEU A 100 -1.21 11.43 2.45
CA LEU A 100 -1.96 12.51 1.79
C LEU A 100 -3.42 12.53 2.29
N ARG A 101 -3.99 11.38 2.68
CA ARG A 101 -5.32 11.28 3.29
C ARG A 101 -5.39 12.07 4.60
N ASP A 102 -4.39 11.92 5.47
CA ASP A 102 -4.36 12.62 6.77
C ASP A 102 -4.20 14.13 6.57
N ARG A 103 -3.38 14.53 5.59
CA ARG A 103 -3.22 15.92 5.18
C ARG A 103 -4.55 16.51 4.68
N LEU A 104 -5.26 15.83 3.78
CA LEU A 104 -6.54 16.28 3.24
C LEU A 104 -7.63 16.34 4.31
N ARG A 105 -7.65 15.38 5.25
CA ARG A 105 -8.59 15.45 6.39
C ARG A 105 -8.36 16.66 7.28
N ARG A 106 -7.11 17.09 7.43
CA ARG A 106 -6.73 18.23 8.27
C ARG A 106 -6.94 19.57 7.57
N GLU A 107 -6.61 19.67 6.29
CA GLU A 107 -6.57 20.94 5.56
C GLU A 107 -7.76 21.16 4.62
N GLY A 108 -8.50 20.09 4.30
CA GLY A 108 -9.57 20.09 3.31
C GLY A 108 -9.01 20.04 1.90
N GLN A 109 -8.43 21.12 1.42
CA GLN A 109 -7.82 21.24 0.10
C GLN A 109 -6.39 21.76 0.20
N LEU A 110 -5.59 21.52 -0.85
CA LEU A 110 -4.22 21.98 -0.94
C LEU A 110 -4.08 23.18 -1.88
N SER A 111 -2.99 23.93 -1.72
CA SER A 111 -2.65 24.95 -2.70
C SER A 111 -2.35 24.32 -4.08
N ILE A 112 -2.67 25.04 -5.16
CA ILE A 112 -2.40 24.58 -6.53
C ILE A 112 -0.92 24.18 -6.72
N PRO A 113 0.07 24.98 -6.28
CA PRO A 113 1.48 24.60 -6.42
C PRO A 113 1.82 23.28 -5.69
N GLU A 114 1.26 23.06 -4.51
CA GLU A 114 1.49 21.83 -3.73
C GLU A 114 0.83 20.62 -4.40
N ALA A 115 -0.43 20.74 -4.79
CA ALA A 115 -1.15 19.68 -5.50
C ALA A 115 -0.43 19.28 -6.81
N VAL A 116 0.03 20.25 -7.61
CA VAL A 116 0.79 19.99 -8.81
C VAL A 116 2.13 19.31 -8.53
N ARG A 117 2.85 19.73 -7.47
CA ARG A 117 4.10 19.07 -7.07
C ARG A 117 3.86 17.62 -6.70
N ILE A 118 2.89 17.33 -5.82
CA ILE A 118 2.53 15.97 -5.41
C ILE A 118 2.14 15.12 -6.63
N ALA A 119 1.26 15.64 -7.50
CA ALA A 119 0.82 14.91 -8.68
C ALA A 119 1.99 14.58 -9.62
N ARG A 120 2.95 15.49 -9.81
CA ARG A 120 4.15 15.26 -10.62
C ARG A 120 5.05 14.18 -10.02
N GLU A 121 5.29 14.22 -8.71
CA GLU A 121 6.11 13.23 -8.01
C GLU A 121 5.48 11.84 -8.08
N VAL A 122 4.16 11.74 -7.89
CA VAL A 122 3.42 10.47 -8.06
C VAL A 122 3.46 9.99 -9.51
N ALA A 123 3.28 10.88 -10.49
CA ALA A 123 3.35 10.53 -11.91
C ALA A 123 4.74 10.01 -12.31
N ASP A 124 5.82 10.60 -11.76
CA ASP A 124 7.20 10.15 -12.00
C ASP A 124 7.43 8.73 -11.45
N ALA A 125 6.98 8.47 -10.21
CA ALA A 125 7.02 7.13 -9.61
C ALA A 125 6.24 6.10 -10.44
N LEU A 126 5.04 6.46 -10.93
CA LEU A 126 4.21 5.59 -11.75
C LEU A 126 4.85 5.33 -13.12
N ALA A 127 5.40 6.35 -13.78
CA ALA A 127 6.09 6.20 -15.07
C ALA A 127 7.23 5.20 -14.97
N TYR A 128 8.07 5.30 -13.93
CA TYR A 128 9.14 4.34 -13.68
C TYR A 128 8.62 2.90 -13.49
N ALA A 129 7.54 2.70 -12.72
CA ALA A 129 6.95 1.39 -12.52
C ALA A 129 6.35 0.82 -13.82
N HIS A 130 5.66 1.66 -14.60
CA HIS A 130 5.06 1.28 -15.88
C HIS A 130 6.08 0.87 -16.93
N GLU A 131 7.25 1.50 -17.01
CA GLU A 131 8.37 1.08 -17.86
C GLU A 131 8.80 -0.36 -17.51
N LYS A 132 8.70 -0.75 -16.24
CA LYS A 132 8.96 -2.11 -15.76
C LYS A 132 7.75 -3.03 -15.84
N LYS A 133 6.65 -2.58 -16.48
CA LYS A 133 5.39 -3.32 -16.64
C LYS A 133 4.71 -3.66 -15.30
N ILE A 134 4.96 -2.84 -14.28
CA ILE A 134 4.32 -2.93 -12.97
C ILE A 134 3.28 -1.81 -12.89
N VAL A 135 2.03 -2.18 -12.68
CA VAL A 135 0.88 -1.28 -12.52
C VAL A 135 0.44 -1.31 -11.06
N HIS A 136 0.18 -0.14 -10.47
CA HIS A 136 -0.17 -0.02 -9.05
C HIS A 136 -1.59 -0.52 -8.75
N ARG A 137 -2.58 -0.06 -9.51
CA ARG A 137 -4.02 -0.42 -9.45
C ARG A 137 -4.79 0.03 -8.21
N ASP A 138 -4.16 0.71 -7.27
CA ASP A 138 -4.80 1.21 -6.03
C ASP A 138 -4.21 2.58 -5.63
N ILE A 139 -4.06 3.50 -6.61
CA ILE A 139 -3.62 4.87 -6.32
C ILE A 139 -4.75 5.62 -5.63
N LYS A 140 -4.46 6.08 -4.41
CA LYS A 140 -5.36 6.84 -3.54
C LYS A 140 -4.56 7.59 -2.47
N PRO A 141 -5.12 8.60 -1.81
CA PRO A 141 -4.40 9.41 -0.82
C PRO A 141 -3.80 8.62 0.34
N GLU A 142 -4.38 7.47 0.71
CA GLU A 142 -3.86 6.59 1.75
C GLU A 142 -2.53 5.93 1.37
N ASN A 143 -2.27 5.75 0.06
CA ASN A 143 -1.07 5.11 -0.47
C ASN A 143 -0.01 6.13 -0.96
N ILE A 144 -0.19 7.42 -0.64
CA ILE A 144 0.76 8.49 -0.90
C ILE A 144 1.24 9.04 0.43
N LEU A 145 2.53 8.86 0.73
CA LEU A 145 3.18 9.33 1.95
C LEU A 145 3.85 10.68 1.68
N LEU A 146 3.66 11.63 2.58
CA LEU A 146 4.27 12.95 2.54
C LEU A 146 5.38 13.01 3.58
N THR A 147 6.63 13.12 3.14
CA THR A 147 7.81 13.14 4.01
C THR A 147 8.92 13.98 3.40
N GLY A 148 9.66 14.72 4.24
CA GLY A 148 10.80 15.53 3.79
C GLY A 148 10.48 16.53 2.66
N GLY A 149 9.22 16.95 2.52
CA GLY A 149 8.77 17.83 1.44
C GLY A 149 8.44 17.12 0.13
N HIS A 150 8.50 15.79 0.07
CA HIS A 150 8.22 14.96 -1.10
C HIS A 150 7.04 14.03 -0.89
N ALA A 151 6.43 13.57 -2.02
CA ALA A 151 5.42 12.54 -2.05
C ALA A 151 6.04 11.21 -2.51
N MET A 152 5.80 10.15 -1.73
CA MET A 152 6.25 8.78 -2.05
C MET A 152 5.04 7.87 -2.23
N VAL A 153 5.07 7.00 -3.24
CA VAL A 153 4.03 6.00 -3.48
C VAL A 153 4.37 4.72 -2.72
N ALA A 154 3.43 4.24 -1.92
CA ALA A 154 3.52 3.01 -1.15
C ALA A 154 2.58 1.93 -1.72
N ASP A 155 2.73 0.69 -1.27
CA ASP A 155 1.79 -0.43 -1.51
C ASP A 155 1.68 -0.93 -2.95
N PHE A 156 2.73 -0.84 -3.76
CA PHE A 156 2.79 -1.53 -5.05
C PHE A 156 2.60 -3.05 -4.91
N GLY A 157 1.92 -3.66 -5.88
CA GLY A 157 1.77 -5.11 -6.01
C GLY A 157 0.63 -5.73 -5.20
N ILE A 158 0.13 -5.07 -4.15
CA ILE A 158 -0.92 -5.64 -3.28
C ILE A 158 -2.23 -5.85 -4.04
N ALA A 159 -2.66 -4.88 -4.83
CA ALA A 159 -3.89 -5.00 -5.62
C ALA A 159 -3.83 -6.17 -6.62
N ARG A 160 -2.64 -6.45 -7.18
CA ARG A 160 -2.44 -7.57 -8.09
C ARG A 160 -2.46 -8.91 -7.37
N ALA A 161 -1.82 -9.02 -6.20
CA ALA A 161 -1.89 -10.23 -5.39
C ALA A 161 -3.34 -10.59 -5.04
N LEU A 162 -4.15 -9.60 -4.66
CA LEU A 162 -5.59 -9.77 -4.42
C LEU A 162 -6.37 -10.22 -5.67
N GLN A 163 -6.04 -9.66 -6.84
CA GLN A 163 -6.68 -10.04 -8.10
C GLN A 163 -6.39 -11.49 -8.51
N LEU A 164 -5.14 -11.94 -8.35
CA LEU A 164 -4.71 -13.31 -8.68
C LEU A 164 -5.41 -14.35 -7.79
N ALA A 165 -5.81 -13.98 -6.59
CA ALA A 165 -6.62 -14.81 -5.68
C ALA A 165 -8.07 -15.07 -6.16
N GLY A 166 -8.46 -14.56 -7.33
CA GLY A 166 -9.79 -14.76 -7.91
C GLY A 166 -10.89 -13.93 -7.26
N ASP A 167 -10.52 -12.93 -6.47
CA ASP A 167 -11.46 -12.19 -5.65
C ASP A 167 -12.14 -11.04 -6.40
N ARG A 168 -13.22 -11.38 -7.11
CA ARG A 168 -14.15 -10.40 -7.66
C ARG A 168 -14.89 -9.60 -6.59
N THR A 169 -15.05 -10.14 -5.38
CA THR A 169 -15.81 -9.51 -4.28
C THR A 169 -15.02 -8.42 -3.57
N VAL A 170 -13.69 -8.42 -3.63
CA VAL A 170 -12.86 -7.29 -3.16
C VAL A 170 -13.16 -6.01 -3.95
N ARG A 171 -13.74 -6.16 -5.15
CA ARG A 171 -14.08 -5.03 -6.04
C ARG A 171 -15.51 -4.50 -5.87
N MET A 172 -16.43 -5.27 -5.30
CA MET A 172 -17.86 -4.90 -5.25
C MET A 172 -18.46 -4.96 -3.84
N GLY A 173 -17.92 -4.19 -2.92
CA GLY A 173 -18.77 -3.52 -1.91
C GLY A 173 -19.40 -4.31 -0.78
N GLU A 174 -19.17 -5.59 -0.55
CA GLU A 174 -19.58 -6.24 0.69
C GLU A 174 -18.37 -6.52 1.58
N GLY A 175 -18.02 -5.55 2.43
CA GLY A 175 -17.03 -5.71 3.51
C GLY A 175 -15.61 -5.22 3.22
N VAL A 176 -15.32 -4.64 2.04
CA VAL A 176 -14.00 -4.12 1.72
C VAL A 176 -13.99 -2.59 1.78
N SER A 177 -13.29 -2.08 2.76
CA SER A 177 -13.03 -0.66 2.96
C SER A 177 -12.00 -0.12 1.95
N GLY A 178 -12.35 -0.10 0.67
CA GLY A 178 -11.66 0.67 -0.35
C GLY A 178 -12.68 1.64 -0.94
N THR A 179 -12.43 2.94 -0.87
CA THR A 179 -13.34 3.92 -1.43
C THR A 179 -13.33 3.77 -2.96
N PRO A 180 -14.46 3.41 -3.61
CA PRO A 180 -14.52 3.23 -5.08
C PRO A 180 -14.20 4.51 -5.86
N ALA A 181 -14.07 5.64 -5.15
CA ALA A 181 -13.91 6.99 -5.72
C ALA A 181 -12.68 7.16 -6.64
N TYR A 182 -11.65 6.33 -6.49
CA TYR A 182 -10.43 6.40 -7.30
C TYR A 182 -10.34 5.30 -8.35
N MET A 183 -11.30 4.38 -8.35
CA MET A 183 -11.30 3.22 -9.25
C MET A 183 -11.59 3.66 -10.67
N SER A 184 -10.77 3.22 -11.62
CA SER A 184 -11.01 3.49 -13.03
C SER A 184 -12.28 2.78 -13.55
N PRO A 185 -12.91 3.26 -14.62
CA PRO A 185 -14.12 2.63 -15.17
C PRO A 185 -13.96 1.15 -15.49
N GLU A 186 -12.84 0.75 -16.08
CA GLU A 186 -12.53 -0.63 -16.40
C GLU A 186 -12.38 -1.48 -15.12
N GLN A 187 -11.77 -0.95 -14.08
CA GLN A 187 -11.69 -1.63 -12.78
C GLN A 187 -13.08 -1.78 -12.14
N ALA A 188 -13.92 -0.76 -12.22
CA ALA A 188 -15.30 -0.82 -11.72
C ALA A 188 -16.14 -1.88 -12.48
N MET A 189 -15.85 -2.13 -13.74
CA MET A 189 -16.46 -3.21 -14.55
C MET A 189 -15.84 -4.60 -14.28
N GLY A 190 -14.86 -4.69 -13.37
CA GLY A 190 -14.23 -5.96 -13.01
C GLY A 190 -13.03 -6.36 -13.86
N GLU A 191 -12.54 -5.49 -14.73
CA GLU A 191 -11.33 -5.72 -15.51
C GLU A 191 -10.06 -5.47 -14.66
N SER A 192 -8.92 -6.04 -15.09
CA SER A 192 -7.69 -5.98 -14.31
C SER A 192 -7.04 -4.60 -14.26
N GLY A 193 -7.41 -3.69 -15.16
CA GLY A 193 -6.77 -2.39 -15.35
C GLY A 193 -5.33 -2.48 -15.85
N ASP A 194 -4.89 -1.42 -16.50
CA ASP A 194 -3.50 -1.25 -16.98
C ASP A 194 -2.91 0.09 -16.46
N ALA A 195 -1.81 0.56 -17.04
CA ALA A 195 -1.16 1.82 -16.68
C ALA A 195 -2.12 3.04 -16.74
N ARG A 196 -3.12 3.02 -17.62
CA ARG A 196 -4.12 4.09 -17.74
C ARG A 196 -5.03 4.16 -16.52
N SER A 197 -5.27 3.02 -15.85
CA SER A 197 -6.04 2.99 -14.59
C SER A 197 -5.34 3.78 -13.50
N ASP A 198 -4.01 3.70 -13.38
CA ASP A 198 -3.25 4.50 -12.41
C ASP A 198 -3.31 6.00 -12.74
N VAL A 199 -3.28 6.36 -14.04
CA VAL A 199 -3.42 7.77 -14.48
C VAL A 199 -4.81 8.31 -14.13
N TYR A 200 -5.87 7.52 -14.34
CA TYR A 200 -7.22 7.89 -13.94
C TYR A 200 -7.31 8.12 -12.44
N SER A 201 -6.79 7.17 -11.63
CA SER A 201 -6.80 7.27 -10.17
C SER A 201 -6.02 8.49 -9.67
N LEU A 202 -4.86 8.80 -10.31
CA LEU A 202 -4.11 10.02 -10.01
C LEU A 202 -4.90 11.28 -10.35
N GLY A 203 -5.67 11.27 -11.44
CA GLY A 203 -6.60 12.36 -11.79
C GLY A 203 -7.65 12.59 -10.70
N CYS A 204 -8.23 11.52 -10.15
CA CYS A 204 -9.17 11.60 -9.02
C CYS A 204 -8.50 12.18 -7.76
N VAL A 205 -7.27 11.74 -7.45
CA VAL A 205 -6.49 12.28 -6.32
C VAL A 205 -6.20 13.77 -6.51
N LEU A 206 -5.79 14.18 -7.72
CA LEU A 206 -5.54 15.59 -8.04
C LEU A 206 -6.81 16.43 -7.89
N TYR A 207 -7.95 15.93 -8.37
CA TYR A 207 -9.24 16.60 -8.18
C TYR A 207 -9.53 16.81 -6.69
N GLU A 208 -9.40 15.77 -5.87
CA GLU A 208 -9.66 15.86 -4.43
C GLU A 208 -8.69 16.81 -3.70
N MET A 209 -7.44 16.90 -4.14
CA MET A 209 -6.49 17.88 -3.57
C MET A 209 -6.90 19.33 -3.83
N LEU A 210 -7.70 19.60 -4.86
CA LEU A 210 -8.06 20.94 -5.31
C LEU A 210 -9.54 21.32 -5.03
N ALA A 211 -10.41 20.33 -4.77
CA ALA A 211 -11.85 20.52 -4.55
C ALA A 211 -12.20 20.59 -3.07
#